data_bf49ec9e3fdc9c30fb8714aacc73efda
#
_entry.id   bf49ec9e3fdc9c30fb8714aacc73efda
#
_cell.length_a   1.000
_cell.length_b   1.000
_cell.length_c   1.000
_cell.angle_alpha   90.00
_cell.angle_beta   90.00
_cell.angle_gamma   90.00
#
_symmetry.space_group_name_H-M   'P 1'
#
loop_
_entity.id
_entity.type
_entity.pdbx_description
1 polymer ?
#
loop_
_entity_poly.entity_id
_entity_poly.type
_entity_poly.pdbx_seq_one_letter_code
_entity_poly.pdbx_strand_id
1 'polypeptide(L)'
;MNTRYEFNMDVPPREAIRLMYVSKSRFGGDWNSVPHTHSCTEVFYCVDGRGQFNVEGKMMDVAPDDMVIVNPRTLHTELSYRANPLEYIVLGIEGIEILFDQKDHGYTMLKCGPQREELLSLMQLLLREIDAREDGCEMVCQDLTEVLLVKLVRTASLSLRVSTPPAESKASVSLRLTAPPSESKECAAAKRYIDENYSESITLDKLAEIAHVNKYYLSHSFKNEYKVSPIDYLMKRRITEAKALLTSTDFSLTQIAEQIGFGSLAYFSKCFRKIEGTRPNEYRKSARQKSAQGTR
;
A
#
# COMPACT_ATOMS: atom_id res chain seq x y z
N MET A 1 -19.03 14.37 -44.35
CA MET A 1 -19.34 15.32 -43.27
C MET A 1 -18.19 15.30 -42.28
N ASN A 2 -17.51 16.40 -42.04
CA ASN A 2 -16.40 16.44 -41.07
C ASN A 2 -16.96 17.09 -39.78
N THR A 3 -16.97 16.34 -38.67
CA THR A 3 -17.48 16.82 -37.40
C THR A 3 -16.28 17.09 -36.49
N ARG A 4 -16.06 18.35 -36.13
CA ARG A 4 -15.02 18.78 -35.17
C ARG A 4 -15.67 18.97 -33.81
N TYR A 5 -15.04 18.38 -32.79
CA TYR A 5 -15.42 18.56 -31.38
C TYR A 5 -14.39 19.47 -30.72
N GLU A 6 -14.88 20.48 -30.00
CA GLU A 6 -14.05 21.35 -29.18
C GLU A 6 -14.25 20.99 -27.70
N PHE A 7 -13.13 20.92 -26.97
CA PHE A 7 -13.15 20.52 -25.56
C PHE A 7 -12.93 21.76 -24.68
N ASN A 8 -13.79 21.93 -23.68
CA ASN A 8 -13.53 22.90 -22.60
C ASN A 8 -12.58 22.25 -21.59
N MET A 9 -11.44 22.89 -21.36
CA MET A 9 -10.33 22.36 -20.52
C MET A 9 -10.48 22.72 -19.03
N ASP A 10 -11.69 23.03 -18.54
CA ASP A 10 -11.99 23.15 -17.11
C ASP A 10 -11.96 21.75 -16.43
N VAL A 11 -10.80 21.11 -16.47
CA VAL A 11 -10.53 19.85 -15.74
C VAL A 11 -9.69 20.13 -14.51
N PRO A 12 -9.92 19.40 -13.41
CA PRO A 12 -9.08 19.51 -12.23
C PRO A 12 -7.62 19.27 -12.57
N PRO A 13 -6.68 19.90 -11.86
CA PRO A 13 -5.25 19.63 -12.05
C PRO A 13 -4.97 18.13 -11.89
N ARG A 14 -4.33 17.50 -12.87
CA ARG A 14 -3.98 16.08 -12.83
C ARG A 14 -3.13 15.70 -11.61
N GLU A 15 -2.35 16.63 -11.10
CA GLU A 15 -1.52 16.44 -9.91
C GLU A 15 -2.31 16.25 -8.60
N ALA A 16 -3.61 16.58 -8.61
CA ALA A 16 -4.45 16.47 -7.42
C ALA A 16 -5.02 15.05 -7.19
N ILE A 17 -5.05 14.21 -8.22
CA ILE A 17 -5.59 12.84 -8.17
C ILE A 17 -4.43 11.87 -8.37
N ARG A 18 -4.19 10.97 -7.42
CA ARG A 18 -3.10 10.03 -7.49
C ARG A 18 -3.52 8.60 -7.18
N LEU A 19 -3.27 7.70 -8.12
CA LEU A 19 -3.41 6.26 -7.88
C LEU A 19 -2.28 5.80 -6.96
N MET A 20 -2.65 5.27 -5.79
CA MET A 20 -1.71 4.78 -4.79
C MET A 20 -1.40 3.30 -4.97
N TYR A 21 -2.41 2.51 -5.28
CA TYR A 21 -2.29 1.08 -5.52
C TYR A 21 -3.50 0.52 -6.26
N VAL A 22 -3.27 -0.60 -6.91
CA VAL A 22 -4.30 -1.51 -7.44
C VAL A 22 -3.98 -2.89 -6.92
N SER A 23 -4.97 -3.63 -6.46
CA SER A 23 -4.79 -5.03 -6.10
C SER A 23 -5.97 -5.87 -6.49
N LYS A 24 -5.71 -7.14 -6.76
CA LYS A 24 -6.71 -8.18 -6.89
C LYS A 24 -6.56 -9.16 -5.73
N SER A 25 -7.63 -9.39 -5.00
CA SER A 25 -7.62 -10.25 -3.83
C SER A 25 -8.72 -11.29 -3.92
N ARG A 26 -8.40 -12.53 -3.54
CA ARG A 26 -9.34 -13.62 -3.37
C ARG A 26 -9.19 -14.18 -1.97
N PHE A 27 -10.26 -14.14 -1.20
CA PHE A 27 -10.20 -14.54 0.19
C PHE A 27 -10.69 -15.97 0.35
N GLY A 28 -9.76 -16.88 0.68
CA GLY A 28 -10.11 -18.20 1.21
C GLY A 28 -10.84 -18.08 2.55
N GLY A 29 -11.54 -19.14 2.97
CA GLY A 29 -12.41 -19.14 4.15
C GLY A 29 -11.76 -18.86 5.51
N ASP A 30 -10.47 -18.52 5.54
CA ASP A 30 -9.70 -18.22 6.74
C ASP A 30 -9.32 -16.72 6.82
N TRP A 31 -9.91 -15.89 5.98
CA TRP A 31 -9.67 -14.46 6.01
C TRP A 31 -10.34 -13.83 7.23
N ASN A 32 -9.51 -13.44 8.19
CA ASN A 32 -9.93 -12.68 9.34
C ASN A 32 -9.68 -11.20 9.04
N SER A 33 -10.68 -10.55 8.48
CA SER A 33 -10.59 -9.12 8.22
C SER A 33 -10.72 -8.36 9.54
N VAL A 34 -9.73 -7.51 9.82
CA VAL A 34 -9.75 -6.62 10.98
C VAL A 34 -10.27 -5.25 10.51
N PRO A 35 -11.20 -4.60 11.22
CA PRO A 35 -11.64 -3.26 10.90
C PRO A 35 -10.46 -2.29 10.80
N HIS A 36 -10.39 -1.53 9.70
CA HIS A 36 -9.28 -0.63 9.40
C HIS A 36 -9.76 0.62 8.65
N THR A 37 -8.89 1.61 8.51
CA THR A 37 -9.15 2.85 7.77
C THR A 37 -7.98 3.15 6.83
N HIS A 38 -8.23 4.00 5.83
CA HIS A 38 -7.19 4.49 4.91
C HIS A 38 -7.20 6.01 4.85
N SER A 39 -6.10 6.60 4.37
CA SER A 39 -6.00 8.03 4.06
C SER A 39 -6.44 8.36 2.63
N CYS A 40 -6.78 7.36 1.83
CA CYS A 40 -7.23 7.48 0.44
C CYS A 40 -8.68 7.00 0.29
N THR A 41 -9.31 7.36 -0.81
CA THR A 41 -10.58 6.74 -1.25
C THR A 41 -10.27 5.38 -1.82
N GLU A 42 -11.01 4.34 -1.40
CA GLU A 42 -10.96 3.02 -1.99
C GLU A 42 -12.19 2.73 -2.83
N VAL A 43 -11.94 2.14 -4.00
CA VAL A 43 -12.96 1.67 -4.93
C VAL A 43 -12.81 0.17 -5.08
N PHE A 44 -13.70 -0.59 -4.46
CA PHE A 44 -13.78 -2.04 -4.55
C PHE A 44 -14.74 -2.44 -5.67
N TYR A 45 -14.35 -3.39 -6.49
CA TYR A 45 -15.21 -4.02 -7.48
C TYR A 45 -15.22 -5.54 -7.27
N CYS A 46 -16.38 -6.10 -6.93
CA CYS A 46 -16.54 -7.52 -6.73
C CYS A 46 -16.55 -8.25 -8.10
N VAL A 47 -15.52 -9.07 -8.34
CA VAL A 47 -15.35 -9.83 -9.58
C VAL A 47 -16.11 -11.15 -9.52
N ASP A 48 -16.00 -11.85 -8.38
CA ASP A 48 -16.62 -13.16 -8.16
C ASP A 48 -16.85 -13.42 -6.65
N GLY A 49 -17.61 -14.44 -6.34
CA GLY A 49 -17.88 -14.84 -4.97
C GLY A 49 -18.99 -14.05 -4.27
N ARG A 50 -19.09 -14.24 -2.96
CA ARG A 50 -20.05 -13.54 -2.11
C ARG A 50 -19.46 -13.28 -0.74
N GLY A 51 -19.84 -12.14 -0.15
CA GLY A 51 -19.37 -11.75 1.17
C GLY A 51 -20.18 -10.58 1.71
N GLN A 52 -19.62 -9.95 2.71
CA GLN A 52 -20.18 -8.74 3.31
C GLN A 52 -19.09 -7.70 3.48
N PHE A 53 -19.45 -6.43 3.34
CA PHE A 53 -18.67 -5.31 3.82
C PHE A 53 -19.33 -4.80 5.11
N ASN A 54 -18.53 -4.64 6.15
CA ASN A 54 -18.92 -3.92 7.34
C ASN A 54 -18.28 -2.52 7.26
N VAL A 55 -19.10 -1.50 7.10
CA VAL A 55 -18.63 -0.12 7.06
C VAL A 55 -19.32 0.64 8.18
N GLU A 56 -18.53 1.16 9.12
CA GLU A 56 -19.03 1.89 10.30
C GLU A 56 -20.11 1.12 11.10
N GLY A 57 -19.97 -0.21 11.17
CA GLY A 57 -20.91 -1.10 11.86
C GLY A 57 -22.12 -1.53 11.02
N LYS A 58 -22.28 -1.02 9.81
CA LYS A 58 -23.34 -1.41 8.89
C LYS A 58 -22.86 -2.53 7.97
N MET A 59 -23.56 -3.65 8.02
CA MET A 59 -23.29 -4.81 7.17
C MET A 59 -24.01 -4.66 5.83
N MET A 60 -23.27 -4.89 4.73
CA MET A 60 -23.79 -4.86 3.37
C MET A 60 -23.39 -6.14 2.64
N ASP A 61 -24.37 -6.88 2.13
CA ASP A 61 -24.09 -8.05 1.29
C ASP A 61 -23.54 -7.64 -0.06
N VAL A 62 -22.45 -8.31 -0.47
CA VAL A 62 -21.74 -8.06 -1.73
C VAL A 62 -21.73 -9.31 -2.59
N ALA A 63 -22.00 -9.12 -3.86
CA ALA A 63 -22.05 -10.14 -4.90
C ALA A 63 -21.27 -9.67 -6.14
N PRO A 64 -21.03 -10.55 -7.12
CA PRO A 64 -20.41 -10.13 -8.38
C PRO A 64 -21.13 -8.92 -8.96
N ASP A 65 -20.34 -7.98 -9.50
CA ASP A 65 -20.75 -6.71 -10.09
C ASP A 65 -21.16 -5.61 -9.10
N ASP A 66 -21.07 -5.86 -7.81
CA ASP A 66 -21.20 -4.79 -6.83
C ASP A 66 -19.90 -4.01 -6.73
N MET A 67 -20.04 -2.71 -6.55
CA MET A 67 -18.94 -1.81 -6.28
C MET A 67 -19.17 -1.16 -4.93
N VAL A 68 -18.15 -1.19 -4.07
CA VAL A 68 -18.16 -0.49 -2.78
C VAL A 68 -17.12 0.62 -2.86
N ILE A 69 -17.53 1.83 -2.48
CA ILE A 69 -16.65 2.99 -2.44
C ILE A 69 -16.58 3.45 -1.00
N VAL A 70 -15.37 3.60 -0.49
CA VAL A 70 -15.10 4.02 0.88
C VAL A 70 -14.17 5.23 0.85
N ASN A 71 -14.62 6.33 1.43
CA ASN A 71 -13.85 7.57 1.53
C ASN A 71 -12.76 7.48 2.62
N PRO A 72 -11.78 8.40 2.60
CA PRO A 72 -10.72 8.43 3.59
C PRO A 72 -11.25 8.41 5.04
N ARG A 73 -10.54 7.71 5.93
CA ARG A 73 -10.82 7.62 7.37
C ARG A 73 -12.13 6.94 7.76
N THR A 74 -12.83 6.30 6.84
CA THR A 74 -14.04 5.53 7.11
C THR A 74 -13.65 4.12 7.55
N LEU A 75 -14.10 3.70 8.73
CA LEU A 75 -13.81 2.38 9.29
C LEU A 75 -14.56 1.29 8.53
N HIS A 76 -13.85 0.32 7.99
CA HIS A 76 -14.45 -0.78 7.24
C HIS A 76 -13.66 -2.09 7.35
N THR A 77 -14.32 -3.18 6.94
CA THR A 77 -13.73 -4.52 6.82
C THR A 77 -14.57 -5.40 5.91
N GLU A 78 -13.95 -6.41 5.32
CA GLU A 78 -14.60 -7.37 4.43
C GLU A 78 -14.72 -8.73 5.11
N LEU A 79 -15.81 -9.43 4.82
CA LEU A 79 -16.10 -10.80 5.26
C LEU A 79 -16.36 -11.65 4.02
N SER A 80 -15.66 -12.76 3.88
CA SER A 80 -15.80 -13.69 2.76
C SER A 80 -16.50 -14.97 3.19
N TYR A 81 -17.37 -15.50 2.36
CA TYR A 81 -18.03 -16.78 2.63
C TYR A 81 -17.18 -17.96 2.14
N ARG A 82 -16.89 -18.92 3.02
CA ARG A 82 -16.09 -20.12 2.69
C ARG A 82 -16.57 -20.90 1.47
N ALA A 83 -17.90 -21.01 1.33
CA ALA A 83 -18.50 -21.78 0.23
C ALA A 83 -18.38 -21.07 -1.15
N ASN A 84 -18.24 -19.76 -1.16
CA ASN A 84 -18.10 -18.94 -2.36
C ASN A 84 -17.20 -17.73 -2.06
N PRO A 85 -15.88 -17.93 -2.04
CA PRO A 85 -14.93 -16.91 -1.60
C PRO A 85 -15.01 -15.63 -2.42
N LEU A 86 -15.08 -14.50 -1.72
CA LEU A 86 -15.11 -13.16 -2.32
C LEU A 86 -13.81 -12.89 -3.08
N GLU A 87 -13.95 -12.48 -4.34
CA GLU A 87 -12.84 -12.00 -5.18
C GLU A 87 -13.16 -10.59 -5.63
N TYR A 88 -12.22 -9.66 -5.39
CA TYR A 88 -12.41 -8.27 -5.78
C TYR A 88 -11.10 -7.60 -6.26
N ILE A 89 -11.30 -6.53 -7.02
CA ILE A 89 -10.25 -5.57 -7.37
C ILE A 89 -10.48 -4.34 -6.50
N VAL A 90 -9.41 -3.77 -5.95
CA VAL A 90 -9.45 -2.51 -5.21
C VAL A 90 -8.43 -1.53 -5.74
N LEU A 91 -8.86 -0.26 -5.87
CA LEU A 91 -8.01 0.88 -6.17
C LEU A 91 -7.97 1.79 -4.95
N GLY A 92 -6.77 2.18 -4.51
CA GLY A 92 -6.58 3.24 -3.53
C GLY A 92 -6.20 4.54 -4.23
N ILE A 93 -7.01 5.58 -4.07
CA ILE A 93 -6.88 6.84 -4.80
C ILE A 93 -6.79 8.00 -3.82
N GLU A 94 -5.68 8.73 -3.85
CA GLU A 94 -5.45 9.90 -3.01
C GLU A 94 -5.90 11.18 -3.72
N GLY A 95 -6.23 12.20 -2.93
CA GLY A 95 -6.59 13.53 -3.43
C GLY A 95 -8.06 13.70 -3.80
N ILE A 96 -8.90 12.70 -3.57
CA ILE A 96 -10.33 12.78 -3.83
C ILE A 96 -11.18 12.30 -2.64
N GLU A 97 -12.38 12.85 -2.56
CA GLU A 97 -13.52 12.30 -1.82
C GLU A 97 -14.71 12.21 -2.75
N ILE A 98 -15.42 11.11 -2.72
CA ILE A 98 -16.66 10.94 -3.49
C ILE A 98 -17.84 11.40 -2.62
N LEU A 99 -18.63 12.35 -3.14
CA LEU A 99 -19.79 12.90 -2.45
C LEU A 99 -21.01 12.06 -2.80
N PHE A 100 -21.68 11.55 -1.79
CA PHE A 100 -22.91 10.77 -1.93
C PHE A 100 -24.11 11.65 -1.60
N ASP A 101 -25.26 11.39 -2.24
CA ASP A 101 -26.50 12.16 -2.04
C ASP A 101 -27.05 12.06 -0.61
N GLN A 102 -26.71 11.00 0.11
CA GLN A 102 -27.06 10.86 1.52
C GLN A 102 -26.01 11.56 2.37
N LYS A 103 -26.41 12.66 2.99
CA LYS A 103 -25.56 13.42 3.90
C LYS A 103 -25.00 12.52 4.99
N ASP A 104 -23.68 12.55 5.17
CA ASP A 104 -22.91 12.07 6.30
C ASP A 104 -22.43 10.59 6.27
N HIS A 105 -22.53 9.87 5.16
CA HIS A 105 -21.88 8.56 5.09
C HIS A 105 -20.60 8.62 4.26
N GLY A 106 -19.48 8.16 4.81
CA GLY A 106 -18.18 8.09 4.14
C GLY A 106 -18.09 6.99 3.09
N TYR A 107 -19.19 6.35 2.70
CA TYR A 107 -19.22 5.22 1.79
C TYR A 107 -20.51 5.08 1.01
N THR A 108 -20.46 4.31 -0.09
CA THR A 108 -21.64 3.88 -0.86
C THR A 108 -21.42 2.51 -1.49
N MET A 109 -22.52 1.85 -1.82
CA MET A 109 -22.52 0.63 -2.64
C MET A 109 -23.33 0.87 -3.91
N LEU A 110 -22.75 0.53 -5.04
CA LEU A 110 -23.32 0.69 -6.36
C LEU A 110 -23.48 -0.66 -7.05
N LYS A 111 -24.59 -0.83 -7.73
CA LYS A 111 -24.81 -1.94 -8.67
C LYS A 111 -24.37 -1.50 -10.06
N CYS A 112 -23.35 -2.14 -10.59
CA CYS A 112 -22.77 -1.75 -11.88
C CYS A 112 -23.60 -2.18 -13.12
N GLY A 113 -24.87 -2.02 -13.16
CA GLY A 113 -25.80 -2.30 -14.23
C GLY A 113 -25.22 -2.41 -15.67
N PRO A 114 -25.78 -1.67 -16.65
CA PRO A 114 -25.36 -1.73 -18.06
C PRO A 114 -23.89 -1.33 -18.34
N GLN A 115 -23.28 -0.55 -17.45
CA GLN A 115 -21.90 -0.05 -17.57
C GLN A 115 -20.85 -1.01 -17.01
N ARG A 116 -21.30 -2.15 -16.50
CA ARG A 116 -20.43 -3.17 -15.89
C ARG A 116 -19.22 -3.54 -16.77
N GLU A 117 -19.49 -3.88 -18.04
CA GLU A 117 -18.44 -4.38 -18.93
C GLU A 117 -17.33 -3.33 -19.15
N GLU A 118 -17.71 -2.07 -19.24
CA GLU A 118 -16.76 -0.98 -19.42
C GLU A 118 -15.89 -0.76 -18.18
N LEU A 119 -16.49 -0.72 -16.99
CA LEU A 119 -15.75 -0.57 -15.72
C LEU A 119 -14.84 -1.77 -15.46
N LEU A 120 -15.35 -2.98 -15.65
CA LEU A 120 -14.57 -4.19 -15.50
C LEU A 120 -13.39 -4.25 -16.49
N SER A 121 -13.62 -3.85 -17.74
CA SER A 121 -12.55 -3.82 -18.77
C SER A 121 -11.43 -2.85 -18.40
N LEU A 122 -11.75 -1.68 -17.82
CA LEU A 122 -10.76 -0.73 -17.32
C LEU A 122 -9.96 -1.29 -16.16
N MET A 123 -10.61 -1.94 -15.21
CA MET A 123 -9.92 -2.57 -14.06
C MET A 123 -9.03 -3.72 -14.48
N GLN A 124 -9.47 -4.56 -15.44
CA GLN A 124 -8.65 -5.63 -15.98
C GLN A 124 -7.46 -5.09 -16.78
N LEU A 125 -7.62 -3.96 -17.48
CA LEU A 125 -6.53 -3.31 -18.19
C LEU A 125 -5.48 -2.79 -17.19
N LEU A 126 -5.90 -2.15 -16.09
CA LEU A 126 -5.02 -1.75 -14.99
C LEU A 126 -4.21 -2.93 -14.44
N LEU A 127 -4.88 -4.07 -14.17
CA LEU A 127 -4.19 -5.26 -13.68
C LEU A 127 -3.16 -5.80 -14.67
N ARG A 128 -3.50 -5.87 -15.96
CA ARG A 128 -2.56 -6.33 -17.00
C ARG A 128 -1.34 -5.42 -17.11
N GLU A 129 -1.55 -4.11 -17.03
CA GLU A 129 -0.47 -3.12 -17.06
C GLU A 129 0.50 -3.30 -15.89
N ILE A 130 -0.05 -3.52 -14.69
CA ILE A 130 0.75 -3.77 -13.47
C ILE A 130 1.52 -5.09 -13.56
N ASP A 131 0.93 -6.13 -14.15
CA ASP A 131 1.57 -7.43 -14.31
C ASP A 131 2.68 -7.40 -15.37
N ALA A 132 2.47 -6.67 -16.47
CA ALA A 132 3.45 -6.50 -17.54
C ALA A 132 4.67 -5.67 -17.12
N ARG A 133 4.46 -4.63 -16.31
CA ARG A 133 5.50 -3.71 -15.79
C ARG A 133 6.38 -3.12 -16.88
N GLU A 134 5.80 -2.76 -18.00
CA GLU A 134 6.50 -2.08 -19.08
C GLU A 134 6.84 -0.63 -18.70
N ASP A 135 7.76 -0.02 -19.44
CA ASP A 135 8.13 1.38 -19.23
C ASP A 135 6.91 2.30 -19.39
N GLY A 136 6.64 3.15 -18.40
CA GLY A 136 5.45 4.02 -18.38
C GLY A 136 4.21 3.42 -17.72
N CYS A 137 4.30 2.22 -17.15
CA CYS A 137 3.21 1.54 -16.45
C CYS A 137 2.48 2.44 -15.45
N GLU A 138 3.19 3.19 -14.63
CA GLU A 138 2.58 4.09 -13.64
C GLU A 138 1.74 5.19 -14.30
N MET A 139 2.19 5.72 -15.45
CA MET A 139 1.46 6.74 -16.19
C MET A 139 0.18 6.16 -16.80
N VAL A 140 0.27 5.00 -17.43
CA VAL A 140 -0.88 4.31 -18.02
C VAL A 140 -1.91 3.98 -16.92
N CYS A 141 -1.47 3.44 -15.78
CA CYS A 141 -2.36 3.14 -14.66
C CYS A 141 -3.03 4.40 -14.09
N GLN A 142 -2.30 5.50 -14.00
CA GLN A 142 -2.84 6.79 -13.56
C GLN A 142 -3.92 7.29 -14.51
N ASP A 143 -3.65 7.32 -15.82
CA ASP A 143 -4.60 7.77 -16.85
C ASP A 143 -5.86 6.89 -16.89
N LEU A 144 -5.71 5.57 -16.79
CA LEU A 144 -6.84 4.63 -16.71
C LEU A 144 -7.70 4.87 -15.46
N THR A 145 -7.08 5.19 -14.33
CA THR A 145 -7.79 5.52 -13.09
C THR A 145 -8.61 6.78 -13.23
N GLU A 146 -8.09 7.83 -13.86
CA GLU A 146 -8.82 9.06 -14.12
C GLU A 146 -10.04 8.81 -15.04
N VAL A 147 -9.86 8.02 -16.10
CA VAL A 147 -10.97 7.61 -16.98
C VAL A 147 -12.03 6.83 -16.21
N LEU A 148 -11.62 5.88 -15.38
CA LEU A 148 -12.52 5.07 -14.54
C LEU A 148 -13.34 5.98 -13.59
N LEU A 149 -12.70 6.92 -12.91
CA LEU A 149 -13.37 7.86 -12.01
C LEU A 149 -14.44 8.70 -12.72
N VAL A 150 -14.11 9.25 -13.89
CA VAL A 150 -15.07 10.04 -14.68
C VAL A 150 -16.27 9.20 -15.07
N LYS A 151 -16.06 7.96 -15.52
CA LYS A 151 -17.14 7.04 -15.87
C LYS A 151 -18.00 6.67 -14.67
N LEU A 152 -17.36 6.37 -13.56
CA LEU A 152 -18.02 6.01 -12.30
C LEU A 152 -18.91 7.14 -11.79
N VAL A 153 -18.41 8.37 -11.80
CA VAL A 153 -19.18 9.57 -11.40
C VAL A 153 -20.39 9.78 -12.29
N ARG A 154 -20.23 9.66 -13.61
CA ARG A 154 -21.32 9.79 -14.57
C ARG A 154 -22.38 8.71 -14.40
N THR A 155 -21.92 7.44 -14.24
CA THR A 155 -22.81 6.28 -14.12
C THR A 155 -23.68 6.35 -12.86
N ALA A 156 -23.10 6.75 -11.75
CA ALA A 156 -23.75 6.75 -10.45
C ALA A 156 -24.36 8.11 -10.07
N SER A 157 -24.29 9.12 -10.93
CA SER A 157 -24.68 10.51 -10.64
C SER A 157 -24.03 11.06 -9.37
N LEU A 158 -22.79 10.65 -9.12
CA LEU A 158 -22.01 11.09 -7.97
C LEU A 158 -21.30 12.42 -8.26
N SER A 159 -20.79 13.04 -7.23
CA SER A 159 -19.92 14.21 -7.32
C SER A 159 -18.55 13.88 -6.73
N LEU A 160 -17.51 14.48 -7.28
CA LEU A 160 -16.14 14.39 -6.76
C LEU A 160 -15.79 15.71 -6.08
N ARG A 161 -15.22 15.60 -4.89
CA ARG A 161 -14.45 16.69 -4.28
C ARG A 161 -12.98 16.37 -4.47
N VAL A 162 -12.25 17.25 -5.15
CA VAL A 162 -10.81 17.15 -5.29
C VAL A 162 -10.18 17.94 -4.14
N SER A 163 -9.32 17.29 -3.37
CA SER A 163 -8.54 17.96 -2.34
C SER A 163 -7.41 18.70 -3.04
N THR A 164 -7.59 19.99 -3.32
CA THR A 164 -6.47 20.81 -3.75
C THR A 164 -5.47 20.88 -2.60
N PRO A 165 -4.17 20.59 -2.82
CA PRO A 165 -3.16 20.95 -1.84
C PRO A 165 -3.32 22.46 -1.56
N PRO A 166 -3.15 22.94 -0.31
CA PRO A 166 -3.31 24.34 0.01
C PRO A 166 -2.48 25.14 -0.98
N ALA A 167 -3.16 25.96 -1.79
CA ALA A 167 -2.50 26.83 -2.76
C ALA A 167 -1.46 27.64 -1.98
N GLU A 168 -0.19 27.46 -2.32
CA GLU A 168 0.85 28.33 -1.82
C GLU A 168 0.42 29.74 -2.16
N SER A 169 0.03 30.49 -1.16
CA SER A 169 -0.25 31.90 -1.31
C SER A 169 0.99 32.54 -1.91
N LYS A 170 0.87 33.11 -3.11
CA LYS A 170 1.88 33.98 -3.72
C LYS A 170 2.11 35.17 -2.79
N ALA A 171 2.92 34.99 -1.82
CA ALA A 171 3.45 36.07 -1.00
C ALA A 171 4.86 35.68 -0.51
N SER A 172 5.85 36.41 -1.05
CA SER A 172 7.22 36.57 -0.57
C SER A 172 8.06 35.31 -0.38
N VAL A 173 9.09 35.23 -1.25
CA VAL A 173 10.33 34.47 -1.05
C VAL A 173 10.88 34.77 0.34
N SER A 174 10.62 33.89 1.26
CA SER A 174 11.32 33.74 2.52
C SER A 174 11.76 32.29 2.58
N LEU A 175 13.07 32.06 2.59
CA LEU A 175 13.66 30.74 2.87
C LEU A 175 13.13 30.25 4.21
N ARG A 176 12.04 29.51 4.18
CA ARG A 176 11.66 28.64 5.28
C ARG A 176 12.16 27.24 4.95
N LEU A 177 13.10 26.79 5.75
CA LEU A 177 13.39 25.39 5.90
C LEU A 177 12.04 24.68 6.13
N THR A 178 11.54 24.00 5.10
CA THR A 178 10.36 23.16 5.22
C THR A 178 10.66 22.10 6.28
N ALA A 179 9.88 22.09 7.33
CA ALA A 179 9.87 20.96 8.24
C ALA A 179 9.65 19.70 7.39
N PRO A 180 10.36 18.59 7.66
CA PRO A 180 10.15 17.36 6.93
C PRO A 180 8.66 16.99 7.04
N PRO A 181 8.07 16.39 5.99
CA PRO A 181 6.69 15.91 6.03
C PRO A 181 6.52 15.08 7.29
N SER A 182 5.50 15.38 8.08
CA SER A 182 5.27 14.66 9.34
C SER A 182 5.16 13.18 9.03
N GLU A 183 5.99 12.37 9.67
CA GLU A 183 6.00 10.92 9.56
C GLU A 183 4.58 10.37 9.70
N SER A 184 4.14 9.54 8.75
CA SER A 184 2.81 8.94 8.79
C SER A 184 2.70 8.07 10.06
N LYS A 185 1.64 8.26 10.84
CA LYS A 185 1.45 7.52 12.09
C LYS A 185 1.46 6.01 11.87
N GLU A 186 0.92 5.58 10.76
CA GLU A 186 0.83 4.18 10.33
C GLU A 186 2.21 3.62 9.97
N CYS A 187 2.98 4.36 9.20
CA CYS A 187 4.36 3.98 8.84
C CYS A 187 5.27 4.00 10.07
N ALA A 188 5.13 5.00 10.93
CA ALA A 188 5.86 5.09 12.20
C ALA A 188 5.52 3.91 13.14
N ALA A 189 4.25 3.51 13.23
CA ALA A 189 3.83 2.36 14.04
C ALA A 189 4.43 1.06 13.51
N ALA A 190 4.36 0.82 12.21
CA ALA A 190 4.97 -0.36 11.58
C ALA A 190 6.48 -0.39 11.75
N LYS A 191 7.16 0.74 11.53
CA LYS A 191 8.61 0.87 11.72
C LYS A 191 9.01 0.60 13.16
N ARG A 192 8.35 1.21 14.13
CA ARG A 192 8.61 0.99 15.56
C ARG A 192 8.44 -0.48 15.93
N TYR A 193 7.36 -1.11 15.48
CA TYR A 193 7.14 -2.54 15.72
C TYR A 193 8.28 -3.39 15.16
N ILE A 194 8.78 -3.10 13.94
CA ILE A 194 9.95 -3.79 13.38
C ILE A 194 11.19 -3.57 14.24
N ASP A 195 11.45 -2.33 14.67
CA ASP A 195 12.64 -1.99 15.45
C ASP A 195 12.67 -2.70 16.82
N GLU A 196 11.51 -2.89 17.45
CA GLU A 196 11.34 -3.54 18.73
C GLU A 196 11.29 -5.08 18.66
N ASN A 197 10.74 -5.64 17.57
CA ASN A 197 10.43 -7.07 17.47
C ASN A 197 11.12 -7.77 16.29
N TYR A 198 12.19 -7.22 15.73
CA TYR A 198 12.85 -7.70 14.50
C TYR A 198 13.25 -9.19 14.54
N SER A 199 13.48 -9.77 15.71
CA SER A 199 13.81 -11.18 15.88
C SER A 199 12.61 -12.14 15.74
N GLU A 200 11.40 -11.62 15.78
CA GLU A 200 10.18 -12.40 15.66
C GLU A 200 9.80 -12.69 14.19
N SER A 201 8.85 -13.61 14.00
CA SER A 201 8.27 -13.86 12.67
C SER A 201 7.32 -12.73 12.27
N ILE A 202 7.86 -11.74 11.56
CA ILE A 202 7.09 -10.58 11.07
C ILE A 202 6.73 -10.77 9.61
N THR A 203 5.43 -10.64 9.32
CA THR A 203 4.88 -10.63 7.96
C THR A 203 4.34 -9.25 7.61
N LEU A 204 4.15 -8.98 6.32
CA LEU A 204 3.52 -7.73 5.89
C LEU A 204 2.08 -7.60 6.40
N ASP A 205 1.35 -8.73 6.47
CA ASP A 205 -0.01 -8.76 7.03
C ASP A 205 0.00 -8.36 8.53
N LYS A 206 0.97 -8.88 9.30
CA LYS A 206 1.12 -8.51 10.72
C LYS A 206 1.43 -7.02 10.90
N LEU A 207 2.30 -6.47 10.07
CA LEU A 207 2.62 -5.04 10.11
C LEU A 207 1.41 -4.17 9.73
N ALA A 208 0.62 -4.61 8.77
CA ALA A 208 -0.61 -3.94 8.37
C ALA A 208 -1.66 -3.95 9.49
N GLU A 209 -1.80 -5.08 10.19
CA GLU A 209 -2.64 -5.20 11.41
C GLU A 209 -2.21 -4.21 12.49
N ILE A 210 -0.92 -4.15 12.81
CA ILE A 210 -0.34 -3.23 13.82
C ILE A 210 -0.55 -1.77 13.43
N ALA A 211 -0.42 -1.46 12.16
CA ALA A 211 -0.61 -0.11 11.62
C ALA A 211 -2.09 0.24 11.39
N HIS A 212 -3.01 -0.72 11.56
CA HIS A 212 -4.45 -0.58 11.28
C HIS A 212 -4.74 -0.09 9.85
N VAL A 213 -4.00 -0.64 8.87
CA VAL A 213 -4.16 -0.32 7.45
C VAL A 213 -4.09 -1.58 6.58
N ASN A 214 -4.52 -1.44 5.33
CA ASN A 214 -4.32 -2.47 4.32
C ASN A 214 -2.82 -2.67 4.01
N LYS A 215 -2.39 -3.90 3.79
CA LYS A 215 -0.98 -4.24 3.52
C LYS A 215 -0.40 -3.58 2.26
N TYR A 216 -1.23 -3.36 1.24
CA TYR A 216 -0.80 -2.71 0.00
C TYR A 216 -0.55 -1.22 0.24
N TYR A 217 -1.47 -0.56 0.96
CA TYR A 217 -1.27 0.82 1.42
C TYR A 217 0.00 0.95 2.26
N LEU A 218 0.15 0.09 3.29
CA LEU A 218 1.36 0.12 4.13
C LEU A 218 2.63 -0.04 3.29
N SER A 219 2.66 -1.02 2.38
CA SER A 219 3.82 -1.29 1.53
C SER A 219 4.19 -0.06 0.68
N HIS A 220 3.18 0.58 0.08
CA HIS A 220 3.39 1.76 -0.75
C HIS A 220 3.82 2.98 0.07
N SER A 221 3.07 3.33 1.12
CA SER A 221 3.35 4.49 1.96
C SER A 221 4.69 4.38 2.67
N PHE A 222 5.02 3.21 3.21
CA PHE A 222 6.30 2.94 3.86
C PHE A 222 7.47 3.07 2.87
N LYS A 223 7.30 2.57 1.63
CA LYS A 223 8.31 2.73 0.58
C LYS A 223 8.48 4.19 0.16
N ASN A 224 7.39 4.95 0.07
CA ASN A 224 7.44 6.37 -0.25
C ASN A 224 8.16 7.18 0.84
N GLU A 225 7.93 6.84 2.10
CA GLU A 225 8.47 7.55 3.26
C GLU A 225 9.91 7.15 3.56
N TYR A 226 10.17 5.85 3.71
CA TYR A 226 11.51 5.35 4.10
C TYR A 226 12.36 4.87 2.91
N LYS A 227 11.88 4.98 1.66
CA LYS A 227 12.57 4.57 0.41
C LYS A 227 12.91 3.08 0.35
N VAL A 228 12.30 2.28 1.19
CA VAL A 228 12.43 0.81 1.22
C VAL A 228 11.10 0.19 1.61
N SER A 229 10.83 -1.06 1.16
CA SER A 229 9.63 -1.77 1.63
C SER A 229 9.73 -2.14 3.11
N PRO A 230 8.58 -2.37 3.82
CA PRO A 230 8.59 -2.80 5.22
C PRO A 230 9.44 -4.05 5.45
N ILE A 231 9.36 -5.04 4.58
CA ILE A 231 10.11 -6.30 4.69
C ILE A 231 11.60 -6.09 4.38
N ASP A 232 11.96 -5.25 3.41
CA ASP A 232 13.37 -4.90 3.18
C ASP A 232 13.94 -4.10 4.37
N TYR A 233 13.14 -3.25 5.01
CA TYR A 233 13.51 -2.56 6.24
C TYR A 233 13.79 -3.56 7.37
N LEU A 234 12.90 -4.53 7.60
CA LEU A 234 13.11 -5.63 8.55
C LEU A 234 14.42 -6.38 8.28
N MET A 235 14.67 -6.73 7.01
CA MET A 235 15.91 -7.42 6.64
C MET A 235 17.14 -6.56 6.95
N LYS A 236 17.12 -5.27 6.61
CA LYS A 236 18.23 -4.36 6.95
C LYS A 236 18.43 -4.24 8.47
N ARG A 237 17.36 -4.14 9.26
CA ARG A 237 17.43 -4.08 10.72
C ARG A 237 18.09 -5.34 11.30
N ARG A 238 17.68 -6.53 10.83
CA ARG A 238 18.29 -7.82 11.21
C ARG A 238 19.77 -7.89 10.85
N ILE A 239 20.15 -7.45 9.65
CA ILE A 239 21.55 -7.46 9.23
C ILE A 239 22.40 -6.47 10.06
N THR A 240 21.85 -5.33 10.44
CA THR A 240 22.53 -4.41 11.35
C THR A 240 22.84 -5.08 12.69
N GLU A 241 21.91 -5.81 13.26
CA GLU A 241 22.12 -6.55 14.50
C GLU A 241 23.11 -7.71 14.31
N ALA A 242 23.01 -8.43 13.17
CA ALA A 242 23.98 -9.45 12.83
C ALA A 242 25.43 -8.93 12.83
N LYS A 243 25.65 -7.72 12.30
CA LYS A 243 26.99 -7.08 12.29
C LYS A 243 27.52 -6.85 13.70
N ALA A 244 26.67 -6.39 14.61
CA ALA A 244 27.03 -6.22 16.02
C ALA A 244 27.41 -7.56 16.66
N LEU A 245 26.57 -8.60 16.48
CA LEU A 245 26.86 -9.93 17.04
C LEU A 245 28.12 -10.59 16.42
N LEU A 246 28.34 -10.42 15.12
CA LEU A 246 29.52 -10.93 14.43
C LEU A 246 30.83 -10.34 14.97
N THR A 247 30.80 -9.10 15.46
CA THR A 247 31.99 -8.38 15.97
C THR A 247 32.18 -8.57 17.46
N SER A 248 31.11 -8.65 18.24
CA SER A 248 31.15 -8.63 19.71
C SER A 248 31.07 -10.02 20.35
N THR A 249 30.72 -11.07 19.59
CA THR A 249 30.55 -12.45 20.12
C THR A 249 31.26 -13.51 19.33
N ASP A 250 31.40 -14.68 19.94
CA ASP A 250 31.92 -15.91 19.29
C ASP A 250 30.79 -16.85 18.79
N PHE A 251 29.56 -16.38 18.77
CA PHE A 251 28.42 -17.17 18.29
C PHE A 251 28.65 -17.71 16.89
N SER A 252 28.24 -18.97 16.66
CA SER A 252 28.21 -19.54 15.32
C SER A 252 27.25 -18.74 14.41
N LEU A 253 27.42 -18.81 13.09
CA LEU A 253 26.52 -18.15 12.15
C LEU A 253 25.08 -18.66 12.27
N THR A 254 24.89 -19.93 12.66
CA THR A 254 23.57 -20.51 12.91
C THR A 254 22.91 -19.86 14.11
N GLN A 255 23.61 -19.75 15.23
CA GLN A 255 23.11 -19.08 16.43
C GLN A 255 22.76 -17.60 16.16
N ILE A 256 23.61 -16.88 15.42
CA ILE A 256 23.31 -15.50 15.03
C ILE A 256 22.06 -15.44 14.17
N ALA A 257 21.95 -16.30 13.14
CA ALA A 257 20.77 -16.32 12.27
C ALA A 257 19.46 -16.55 13.06
N GLU A 258 19.47 -17.51 13.97
CA GLU A 258 18.33 -17.80 14.84
C GLU A 258 17.98 -16.61 15.76
N GLN A 259 18.99 -16.03 16.41
CA GLN A 259 18.79 -14.92 17.35
C GLN A 259 18.23 -13.67 16.71
N ILE A 260 18.55 -13.42 15.43
CA ILE A 260 18.04 -12.26 14.68
C ILE A 260 16.77 -12.57 13.86
N GLY A 261 16.19 -13.75 14.02
CA GLY A 261 14.90 -14.12 13.43
C GLY A 261 14.95 -14.66 11.99
N PHE A 262 16.11 -15.16 11.51
CA PHE A 262 16.15 -15.86 10.23
C PHE A 262 15.81 -17.34 10.40
N GLY A 263 14.87 -17.85 9.60
CA GLY A 263 14.46 -19.26 9.63
C GLY A 263 15.52 -20.25 9.09
N SER A 264 16.59 -19.75 8.44
CA SER A 264 17.70 -20.60 7.98
C SER A 264 18.99 -19.82 7.79
N LEU A 265 20.13 -20.49 8.05
CA LEU A 265 21.47 -19.97 7.81
C LEU A 265 21.71 -19.62 6.33
N ALA A 266 21.15 -20.40 5.41
CA ALA A 266 21.30 -20.17 3.98
C ALA A 266 20.64 -18.84 3.55
N TYR A 267 19.42 -18.58 4.04
CA TYR A 267 18.71 -17.34 3.75
C TYR A 267 19.39 -16.13 4.41
N PHE A 268 19.82 -16.26 5.67
CA PHE A 268 20.62 -15.24 6.35
C PHE A 268 21.86 -14.87 5.52
N SER A 269 22.67 -15.87 5.12
CA SER A 269 23.92 -15.64 4.37
C SER A 269 23.67 -14.96 3.02
N LYS A 270 22.58 -15.31 2.33
CA LYS A 270 22.14 -14.67 1.08
C LYS A 270 21.76 -13.21 1.29
N CYS A 271 20.93 -12.92 2.30
CA CYS A 271 20.51 -11.55 2.65
C CYS A 271 21.70 -10.69 3.08
N PHE A 272 22.56 -11.22 3.95
CA PHE A 272 23.75 -10.51 4.42
C PHE A 272 24.66 -10.11 3.24
N ARG A 273 24.95 -11.06 2.33
CA ARG A 273 25.75 -10.77 1.14
C ARG A 273 25.08 -9.74 0.21
N LYS A 274 23.76 -9.80 0.06
CA LYS A 274 23.00 -8.83 -0.75
C LYS A 274 23.12 -7.41 -0.19
N ILE A 275 23.11 -7.27 1.14
CA ILE A 275 23.05 -5.95 1.81
C ILE A 275 24.47 -5.40 2.06
N GLU A 276 25.40 -6.23 2.52
CA GLU A 276 26.77 -5.82 2.92
C GLU A 276 27.84 -6.06 1.84
N GLY A 277 27.50 -6.75 0.75
CA GLY A 277 28.42 -7.06 -0.35
C GLY A 277 29.40 -8.20 -0.05
N THR A 278 29.55 -8.63 1.21
CA THR A 278 30.47 -9.67 1.67
C THR A 278 29.77 -10.79 2.42
N ARG A 279 30.41 -11.94 2.60
CA ARG A 279 29.85 -13.04 3.39
C ARG A 279 29.99 -12.77 4.89
N PRO A 280 29.09 -13.28 5.76
CA PRO A 280 29.15 -13.07 7.21
C PRO A 280 30.52 -13.44 7.83
N ASN A 281 31.12 -14.57 7.42
CA ASN A 281 32.44 -15.02 7.91
C ASN A 281 33.57 -14.08 7.49
N GLU A 282 33.52 -13.56 6.26
CA GLU A 282 34.51 -12.61 5.75
C GLU A 282 34.42 -11.29 6.52
N TYR A 283 33.18 -10.83 6.75
CA TYR A 283 32.90 -9.65 7.56
C TYR A 283 33.49 -9.80 8.98
N ARG A 284 33.21 -10.92 9.66
CA ARG A 284 33.76 -11.21 11.00
C ARG A 284 35.27 -11.16 11.02
N LYS A 285 35.96 -11.80 10.05
CA LYS A 285 37.42 -11.80 9.97
C LYS A 285 38.00 -10.40 9.79
N SER A 286 37.43 -9.62 8.85
CA SER A 286 37.94 -8.28 8.56
C SER A 286 37.71 -7.31 9.73
N ALA A 287 36.57 -7.40 10.42
CA ALA A 287 36.27 -6.56 11.57
C ALA A 287 37.24 -6.86 12.75
N ARG A 288 37.51 -8.12 13.04
CA ARG A 288 38.47 -8.53 14.11
C ARG A 288 39.90 -8.11 13.81
N GLN A 289 40.32 -8.17 12.54
CA GLN A 289 41.65 -7.70 12.13
C GLN A 289 41.82 -6.19 12.33
N LYS A 290 40.78 -5.39 12.00
CA LYS A 290 40.81 -3.95 12.23
C LYS A 290 40.86 -3.57 13.71
N SER A 291 40.14 -4.27 14.55
CA SER A 291 40.17 -4.06 16.01
C SER A 291 41.55 -4.39 16.63
N ALA A 292 42.23 -5.45 16.11
CA ALA A 292 43.57 -5.80 16.56
C ALA A 292 44.70 -4.84 16.12
N GLN A 293 44.47 -4.06 15.04
CA GLN A 293 45.44 -3.08 14.53
C GLN A 293 45.24 -1.67 15.13
N GLY A 294 44.04 -1.36 15.67
CA GLY A 294 43.73 -0.07 16.29
C GLY A 294 44.15 0.05 17.76
N THR A 295 44.75 -1.01 18.35
CA THR A 295 45.17 -1.03 19.75
C THR A 295 46.72 -0.99 19.89
N ARG A 296 47.43 -0.59 18.86
CA ARG A 296 48.89 -0.36 18.89
C ARG A 296 49.22 1.12 18.79
#